data_cdc36aaeef1bc59a026f757074ae78fe
#
_entry.id   cdc36aaeef1bc59a026f757074ae78fe
#
_cell.length_a   1.000
_cell.length_b   1.000
_cell.length_c   1.000
_cell.angle_alpha   90.00
_cell.angle_beta   90.00
_cell.angle_gamma   90.00
#
_symmetry.space_group_name_H-M   'P 1'
#
loop_
_entity.id
_entity.type
_entity.pdbx_description
1 polymer ?
#
loop_
_entity_poly.entity_id
_entity_poly.type
_entity_poly.pdbx_seq_one_letter_code
_entity_poly.pdbx_strand_id
1 'polypeptide(L)'
;MKNRLWKKIGILISLIAVATLALSGISSAADVPGPIKSCNATPKPPWCSAVEGDRSQGWVAQSRSEVMARNGMVATSHPLAAQAGLDILKAGGNAIDAAVAVSAVLNLVEPMNVGIAGDLFAIIYIAKENKLYAINASGKAPSGATIERMNSLGYKWDPNNWAPGSGMPPGGILTVTVPGTVAGWDQVLKRFGTMGFKETLAVAATYAEEGFPVSERISFDWNLPNALGPVPGDPRNCCTQKDPDSIATWYINGVKPAPGQIYRNPGLAKTFRILQQKGVNGFYRGEVAEAIVRKSNSLGGTMTLEDLANYRGEWNEPATTTYNGYDVFTLPPPAQTWASLEIVKILEVCVPKWAPGQTMATLGPDNPKYRHFFVEAKKLAFKDLYAYNADPNFVGVPVKRLVSAKHAAALCSQVNPAQAMQTTPGANIDPGGDTIVLSTADRWGNMVAWVNSNYAGFGSGLTVPGYGFILHNRGGLFTLDPKSPNKIEPHKFPFNTLSASFVMKDKRPLMAITLMGGDMQAQGHAQMYVNILELGANMQGASDMARFRHNQIPNMLSLESKLYDKVGAQLKAMGHNVESINGNPVGGYQSIMFTPDPNTAGSQLKGFYRGGSDHRKDGQAVGY
;
A
#
# COMPACT_ATOMS: atom_id res chain seq x y z
N MET A 1 -66.14 -24.69 -41.08
CA MET A 1 -65.57 -24.63 -39.71
C MET A 1 -64.07 -24.89 -39.67
N LYS A 2 -63.28 -24.78 -40.76
CA LYS A 2 -61.80 -25.02 -40.72
C LYS A 2 -60.93 -23.75 -40.83
N ASN A 3 -61.50 -22.57 -41.08
CA ASN A 3 -60.70 -21.36 -41.30
C ASN A 3 -60.60 -20.39 -40.10
N ARG A 4 -61.10 -20.75 -38.93
CA ARG A 4 -60.95 -19.90 -37.71
C ARG A 4 -59.86 -20.38 -36.72
N LEU A 5 -59.35 -21.61 -36.93
CA LEU A 5 -58.34 -22.19 -36.00
C LEU A 5 -56.92 -21.73 -36.34
N TRP A 6 -56.62 -21.49 -37.60
CA TRP A 6 -55.27 -21.05 -38.06
C TRP A 6 -54.94 -19.59 -37.76
N LYS A 7 -55.95 -18.71 -37.65
CA LYS A 7 -55.72 -17.27 -37.30
C LYS A 7 -55.40 -17.09 -35.79
N LYS A 8 -55.82 -18.01 -34.90
CA LYS A 8 -55.51 -17.94 -33.49
C LYS A 8 -54.14 -18.53 -33.15
N ILE A 9 -53.64 -19.47 -33.95
CA ILE A 9 -52.31 -20.07 -33.76
C ILE A 9 -51.21 -19.10 -34.28
N GLY A 10 -51.47 -18.38 -35.39
CA GLY A 10 -50.54 -17.38 -35.92
C GLY A 10 -50.32 -16.17 -34.98
N ILE A 11 -51.36 -15.76 -34.26
CA ILE A 11 -51.25 -14.62 -33.30
C ILE A 11 -50.52 -15.07 -31.99
N LEU A 12 -50.68 -16.36 -31.60
CA LEU A 12 -49.97 -16.87 -30.40
C LEU A 12 -48.48 -17.07 -30.65
N ILE A 13 -48.08 -17.47 -31.85
CA ILE A 13 -46.65 -17.62 -32.23
C ILE A 13 -45.99 -16.25 -32.41
N SER A 14 -46.70 -15.23 -32.89
CA SER A 14 -46.17 -13.86 -32.98
C SER A 14 -46.02 -13.17 -31.64
N LEU A 15 -46.84 -13.50 -30.64
CA LEU A 15 -46.74 -12.98 -29.29
C LEU A 15 -45.62 -13.66 -28.48
N ILE A 16 -45.31 -14.93 -28.77
CA ILE A 16 -44.17 -15.63 -28.14
C ILE A 16 -42.83 -15.18 -28.74
N ALA A 17 -42.79 -14.87 -30.03
CA ALA A 17 -41.58 -14.34 -30.69
C ALA A 17 -41.25 -12.90 -30.27
N VAL A 18 -42.27 -12.07 -29.95
CA VAL A 18 -42.05 -10.71 -29.44
C VAL A 18 -41.68 -10.73 -27.92
N ALA A 19 -42.16 -11.72 -27.16
CA ALA A 19 -41.79 -11.87 -25.74
C ALA A 19 -40.37 -12.42 -25.57
N THR A 20 -39.82 -13.17 -26.53
CA THR A 20 -38.43 -13.65 -26.51
C THR A 20 -37.41 -12.61 -27.00
N LEU A 21 -37.84 -11.60 -27.74
CA LEU A 21 -36.98 -10.46 -28.16
C LEU A 21 -36.95 -9.31 -27.14
N ALA A 22 -37.88 -9.26 -26.17
CA ALA A 22 -37.92 -8.25 -25.13
C ALA A 22 -37.16 -8.67 -23.85
N LEU A 23 -36.64 -9.93 -23.77
CA LEU A 23 -35.86 -10.45 -22.67
C LEU A 23 -34.34 -10.48 -22.93
N SER A 24 -33.90 -10.02 -24.11
CA SER A 24 -32.48 -9.88 -24.44
C SER A 24 -31.86 -8.50 -24.08
N GLY A 25 -32.61 -7.70 -23.33
CA GLY A 25 -32.18 -6.39 -22.81
C GLY A 25 -31.90 -6.38 -21.30
N ILE A 26 -31.73 -7.53 -20.65
CA ILE A 26 -31.15 -7.55 -19.31
C ILE A 26 -29.65 -7.37 -19.49
N SER A 27 -29.20 -6.16 -19.20
CA SER A 27 -27.82 -5.80 -18.99
C SER A 27 -27.09 -6.99 -18.36
N SER A 28 -26.09 -7.54 -19.08
CA SER A 28 -25.16 -8.47 -18.49
C SER A 28 -24.65 -7.86 -17.18
N ALA A 29 -24.87 -8.53 -16.06
CA ALA A 29 -24.18 -8.24 -14.83
C ALA A 29 -22.72 -8.06 -15.21
N ALA A 30 -22.12 -6.91 -14.86
CA ALA A 30 -20.71 -6.68 -15.09
C ALA A 30 -19.96 -7.89 -14.53
N ASP A 31 -19.31 -8.65 -15.42
CA ASP A 31 -18.67 -9.90 -15.06
C ASP A 31 -17.71 -9.65 -13.89
N VAL A 32 -17.92 -10.37 -12.78
CA VAL A 32 -16.83 -10.71 -11.89
C VAL A 32 -15.67 -11.09 -12.82
N PRO A 33 -14.42 -10.58 -12.60
CA PRO A 33 -13.31 -10.93 -13.49
C PRO A 33 -13.37 -12.43 -13.76
N GLY A 34 -13.88 -12.75 -14.94
CA GLY A 34 -14.29 -14.12 -15.29
C GLY A 34 -13.08 -15.04 -15.31
N PRO A 35 -13.26 -16.32 -15.57
CA PRO A 35 -12.14 -17.23 -15.73
C PRO A 35 -11.16 -16.61 -16.73
N ILE A 36 -9.89 -16.72 -16.43
CA ILE A 36 -8.79 -16.17 -17.24
C ILE A 36 -9.04 -16.55 -18.70
N LYS A 37 -9.18 -15.56 -19.57
CA LYS A 37 -9.41 -15.82 -20.99
C LYS A 37 -8.23 -16.64 -21.55
N SER A 38 -8.53 -17.72 -22.23
CA SER A 38 -7.52 -18.55 -22.89
C SER A 38 -6.71 -17.72 -23.89
N CYS A 39 -5.42 -17.99 -24.03
CA CYS A 39 -4.57 -17.42 -25.07
C CYS A 39 -4.99 -17.84 -26.50
N ASN A 40 -5.88 -18.81 -26.62
CA ASN A 40 -6.53 -19.18 -27.89
C ASN A 40 -7.79 -18.34 -28.20
N ALA A 41 -8.18 -17.44 -27.30
CA ALA A 41 -9.32 -16.55 -27.51
C ALA A 41 -9.03 -15.48 -28.56
N THR A 42 -10.10 -15.02 -29.23
CA THR A 42 -10.01 -13.91 -30.21
C THR A 42 -10.90 -12.75 -29.69
N PRO A 43 -10.39 -11.53 -29.49
CA PRO A 43 -8.97 -11.16 -29.59
C PRO A 43 -8.12 -11.79 -28.47
N LYS A 44 -6.85 -12.04 -28.78
CA LYS A 44 -5.87 -12.63 -27.86
C LYS A 44 -5.61 -11.69 -26.68
N PRO A 45 -5.70 -12.15 -25.41
CA PRO A 45 -5.41 -11.31 -24.26
C PRO A 45 -3.95 -10.81 -24.24
N PRO A 46 -3.70 -9.56 -23.79
CA PRO A 46 -2.35 -8.97 -23.80
C PRO A 46 -1.30 -9.74 -22.98
N TRP A 47 -1.74 -10.40 -21.90
CA TRP A 47 -0.87 -11.15 -20.98
C TRP A 47 -0.41 -12.52 -21.50
N CYS A 48 -0.82 -12.91 -22.69
CA CYS A 48 -0.42 -14.19 -23.28
C CYS A 48 1.06 -14.27 -23.65
N SER A 49 1.79 -13.15 -23.64
CA SER A 49 3.25 -13.12 -23.75
C SER A 49 3.96 -13.99 -22.71
N ALA A 50 3.38 -14.12 -21.51
CA ALA A 50 3.91 -14.99 -20.46
C ALA A 50 3.90 -16.48 -20.84
N VAL A 51 2.93 -16.90 -21.68
CA VAL A 51 2.78 -18.29 -22.15
C VAL A 51 3.66 -18.55 -23.37
N GLU A 52 3.83 -17.55 -24.23
CA GLU A 52 4.58 -17.66 -25.49
C GLU A 52 6.09 -17.49 -25.33
N GLY A 53 6.56 -17.19 -24.12
CA GLY A 53 7.98 -17.00 -23.84
C GLY A 53 8.56 -15.66 -24.29
N ASP A 54 7.86 -14.89 -25.09
CA ASP A 54 8.27 -13.53 -25.44
C ASP A 54 7.80 -12.53 -24.40
N ARG A 55 8.70 -12.11 -23.54
CA ARG A 55 8.46 -11.21 -22.39
C ARG A 55 8.92 -9.79 -22.63
N SER A 56 9.44 -9.49 -23.80
CA SER A 56 9.96 -8.17 -24.17
C SER A 56 8.96 -7.30 -24.94
N GLN A 57 7.77 -7.82 -25.24
CA GLN A 57 6.77 -7.14 -26.06
C GLN A 57 6.04 -6.04 -25.31
N GLY A 58 6.56 -4.84 -25.41
CA GLY A 58 5.86 -3.64 -25.01
C GLY A 58 5.58 -3.49 -23.51
N TRP A 59 4.87 -2.46 -23.18
CA TRP A 59 4.56 -2.05 -21.80
C TRP A 59 3.45 -2.87 -21.13
N VAL A 60 2.75 -3.73 -21.87
CA VAL A 60 1.75 -4.68 -21.35
C VAL A 60 2.29 -6.11 -21.21
N ALA A 61 3.60 -6.32 -21.47
CA ALA A 61 4.21 -7.64 -21.38
C ALA A 61 4.23 -8.13 -19.93
N GLN A 62 3.74 -9.33 -19.71
CA GLN A 62 3.71 -10.00 -18.42
C GLN A 62 5.03 -10.72 -18.16
N SER A 63 5.67 -10.48 -17.00
CA SER A 63 6.98 -11.05 -16.65
C SER A 63 6.94 -12.55 -16.38
N ARG A 64 5.82 -13.04 -15.84
CA ARG A 64 5.56 -14.46 -15.54
C ARG A 64 4.06 -14.72 -15.42
N SER A 65 3.65 -15.99 -15.36
CA SER A 65 2.27 -16.35 -15.01
C SER A 65 1.96 -15.91 -13.58
N GLU A 66 0.68 -15.60 -13.30
CA GLU A 66 0.24 -15.46 -11.92
C GLU A 66 0.30 -16.80 -11.20
N VAL A 67 0.50 -16.78 -9.89
CA VAL A 67 0.51 -18.00 -9.07
C VAL A 67 -0.92 -18.38 -8.70
N MET A 68 -1.25 -19.67 -8.80
CA MET A 68 -2.56 -20.19 -8.41
C MET A 68 -2.42 -21.26 -7.34
N ALA A 69 -3.27 -21.23 -6.31
CA ALA A 69 -3.26 -22.20 -5.22
C ALA A 69 -4.63 -22.35 -4.57
N ARG A 70 -4.91 -23.53 -3.99
CA ARG A 70 -6.24 -23.88 -3.46
C ARG A 70 -6.40 -23.60 -1.97
N ASN A 71 -5.35 -23.78 -1.18
CA ASN A 71 -5.47 -23.86 0.27
C ASN A 71 -4.93 -22.62 1.01
N GLY A 72 -4.11 -21.83 0.34
CA GLY A 72 -3.55 -20.61 0.90
C GLY A 72 -2.56 -19.95 -0.03
N MET A 73 -2.33 -18.66 0.18
CA MET A 73 -1.49 -17.84 -0.66
C MET A 73 -0.79 -16.77 0.17
N VAL A 74 0.45 -16.50 -0.17
CA VAL A 74 1.25 -15.37 0.34
C VAL A 74 1.84 -14.62 -0.86
N ALA A 75 1.74 -13.30 -0.88
CA ALA A 75 2.43 -12.43 -1.83
C ALA A 75 3.14 -11.33 -1.04
N THR A 76 4.46 -11.17 -1.24
CA THR A 76 5.27 -10.17 -0.54
C THR A 76 6.55 -9.85 -1.31
N SER A 77 7.31 -8.85 -0.84
CA SER A 77 8.46 -8.26 -1.53
C SER A 77 9.77 -9.05 -1.42
N HIS A 78 9.83 -10.12 -0.60
CA HIS A 78 11.04 -10.93 -0.44
C HIS A 78 10.75 -12.44 -0.36
N PRO A 79 11.52 -13.31 -1.08
CA PRO A 79 11.24 -14.76 -1.13
C PRO A 79 11.30 -15.46 0.22
N LEU A 80 12.28 -15.13 1.08
CA LEU A 80 12.40 -15.73 2.43
C LEU A 80 11.18 -15.41 3.30
N ALA A 81 10.64 -14.22 3.18
CA ALA A 81 9.43 -13.83 3.90
C ALA A 81 8.18 -14.54 3.35
N ALA A 82 8.08 -14.67 2.02
CA ALA A 82 6.98 -15.41 1.39
C ALA A 82 6.96 -16.87 1.86
N GLN A 83 8.14 -17.52 1.89
CA GLN A 83 8.29 -18.87 2.38
C GLN A 83 7.90 -19.01 3.86
N ALA A 84 8.34 -18.10 4.73
CA ALA A 84 7.98 -18.13 6.14
C ALA A 84 6.45 -18.07 6.36
N GLY A 85 5.74 -17.21 5.61
CA GLY A 85 4.29 -17.16 5.65
C GLY A 85 3.62 -18.44 5.16
N LEU A 86 4.15 -19.03 4.09
CA LEU A 86 3.65 -20.30 3.55
C LEU A 86 3.82 -21.45 4.54
N ASP A 87 4.94 -21.50 5.25
CA ASP A 87 5.22 -22.52 6.27
C ASP A 87 4.23 -22.40 7.43
N ILE A 88 3.90 -21.19 7.88
CA ILE A 88 2.83 -20.96 8.88
C ILE A 88 1.47 -21.49 8.39
N LEU A 89 1.07 -21.18 7.15
CA LEU A 89 -0.17 -21.68 6.58
C LEU A 89 -0.23 -23.21 6.51
N LYS A 90 0.89 -23.85 6.09
CA LYS A 90 1.02 -25.31 6.03
C LYS A 90 1.03 -25.95 7.41
N ALA A 91 1.59 -25.28 8.43
CA ALA A 91 1.59 -25.72 9.83
C ALA A 91 0.22 -25.58 10.51
N GLY A 92 -0.80 -25.06 9.80
CA GLY A 92 -2.16 -24.92 10.33
C GLY A 92 -2.49 -23.53 10.88
N GLY A 93 -1.59 -22.57 10.77
CA GLY A 93 -1.88 -21.16 11.04
C GLY A 93 -2.81 -20.55 9.99
N ASN A 94 -3.49 -19.47 10.35
CA ASN A 94 -4.38 -18.75 9.46
C ASN A 94 -3.67 -17.59 8.72
N ALA A 95 -4.40 -16.85 7.91
CA ALA A 95 -3.88 -15.72 7.13
C ALA A 95 -3.27 -14.62 8.01
N ILE A 96 -3.77 -14.43 9.21
CA ILE A 96 -3.29 -13.43 10.17
C ILE A 96 -1.96 -13.87 10.78
N ASP A 97 -1.84 -15.13 11.18
CA ASP A 97 -0.59 -15.71 11.69
C ASP A 97 0.52 -15.62 10.63
N ALA A 98 0.18 -15.97 9.40
CA ALA A 98 1.10 -15.87 8.26
C ALA A 98 1.53 -14.42 8.00
N ALA A 99 0.62 -13.44 8.08
CA ALA A 99 0.95 -12.03 7.86
C ALA A 99 1.96 -11.52 8.91
N VAL A 100 1.81 -11.91 10.19
CA VAL A 100 2.77 -11.55 11.25
C VAL A 100 4.13 -12.20 11.00
N ALA A 101 4.19 -13.47 10.61
CA ALA A 101 5.45 -14.16 10.31
C ALA A 101 6.19 -13.54 9.11
N VAL A 102 5.45 -13.24 8.03
CA VAL A 102 6.00 -12.51 6.86
C VAL A 102 6.55 -11.15 7.28
N SER A 103 5.75 -10.37 8.03
CA SER A 103 6.14 -9.06 8.52
C SER A 103 7.41 -9.14 9.39
N ALA A 104 7.51 -10.13 10.28
CA ALA A 104 8.69 -10.32 11.15
C ALA A 104 9.95 -10.63 10.34
N VAL A 105 9.89 -11.49 9.33
CA VAL A 105 11.05 -11.79 8.47
C VAL A 105 11.45 -10.56 7.66
N LEU A 106 10.49 -9.80 7.12
CA LEU A 106 10.77 -8.56 6.37
C LEU A 106 11.49 -7.51 7.21
N ASN A 107 11.23 -7.43 8.53
CA ASN A 107 11.95 -6.53 9.43
C ASN A 107 13.47 -6.81 9.50
N LEU A 108 13.88 -8.01 9.14
CA LEU A 108 15.29 -8.40 9.06
C LEU A 108 15.85 -8.26 7.65
N VAL A 109 15.12 -8.77 6.64
CA VAL A 109 15.64 -8.90 5.26
C VAL A 109 15.46 -7.66 4.40
N GLU A 110 14.56 -6.75 4.82
CA GLU A 110 14.33 -5.43 4.20
C GLU A 110 14.39 -4.28 5.23
N PRO A 111 15.46 -4.14 6.03
CA PRO A 111 15.49 -3.21 7.16
C PRO A 111 15.44 -1.73 6.74
N MET A 112 15.76 -1.42 5.47
CA MET A 112 15.59 -0.08 4.93
C MET A 112 14.11 0.31 4.81
N ASN A 113 13.24 -0.65 4.54
CA ASN A 113 11.83 -0.42 4.25
C ASN A 113 10.96 -0.48 5.51
N VAL A 114 11.30 -1.37 6.45
CA VAL A 114 10.46 -1.73 7.59
C VAL A 114 11.27 -2.04 8.84
N GLY A 115 10.67 -1.86 10.01
CA GLY A 115 11.27 -2.18 11.30
C GLY A 115 10.24 -2.52 12.35
N ILE A 116 10.67 -3.29 13.36
CA ILE A 116 9.85 -3.65 14.52
C ILE A 116 9.39 -2.41 15.33
N ALA A 117 10.11 -1.31 15.21
CA ALA A 117 9.74 -0.01 15.77
C ALA A 117 9.12 0.93 14.73
N GLY A 118 8.51 0.37 13.68
CA GLY A 118 7.83 1.10 12.62
C GLY A 118 6.31 1.21 12.82
N ASP A 119 5.64 1.55 11.71
CA ASP A 119 4.18 1.64 11.59
C ASP A 119 3.59 0.36 11.00
N LEU A 120 2.33 0.08 11.33
CA LEU A 120 1.56 -1.00 10.76
C LEU A 120 0.12 -0.56 10.49
N PHE A 121 -0.39 -0.91 9.30
CA PHE A 121 -1.81 -0.90 8.99
C PHE A 121 -2.20 -2.21 8.29
N ALA A 122 -3.44 -2.64 8.49
CA ALA A 122 -3.99 -3.75 7.74
C ALA A 122 -5.49 -3.60 7.50
N ILE A 123 -5.96 -4.22 6.41
CA ILE A 123 -7.37 -4.57 6.20
C ILE A 123 -7.46 -6.10 6.26
N ILE A 124 -8.30 -6.61 7.13
CA ILE A 124 -8.46 -8.03 7.43
C ILE A 124 -9.89 -8.43 7.12
N TYR A 125 -10.06 -9.36 6.21
CA TYR A 125 -11.34 -10.01 5.95
C TYR A 125 -11.42 -11.31 6.73
N ILE A 126 -12.46 -11.44 7.56
CA ILE A 126 -12.77 -12.65 8.33
C ILE A 126 -13.96 -13.36 7.68
N ALA A 127 -13.68 -14.48 7.02
CA ALA A 127 -14.66 -15.22 6.22
C ALA A 127 -15.86 -15.71 7.03
N LYS A 128 -15.64 -16.21 8.26
CA LYS A 128 -16.69 -16.68 9.18
C LYS A 128 -17.71 -15.59 9.52
N GLU A 129 -17.27 -14.33 9.54
CA GLU A 129 -18.10 -13.19 9.89
C GLU A 129 -18.59 -12.43 8.65
N ASN A 130 -18.03 -12.74 7.48
CA ASN A 130 -18.18 -11.98 6.23
C ASN A 130 -17.95 -10.47 6.47
N LYS A 131 -16.89 -10.14 7.20
CA LYS A 131 -16.65 -8.77 7.65
C LYS A 131 -15.20 -8.35 7.46
N LEU A 132 -15.02 -7.06 7.09
CA LEU A 132 -13.73 -6.37 7.01
C LEU A 132 -13.46 -5.60 8.32
N TYR A 133 -12.21 -5.61 8.72
CA TYR A 133 -11.67 -4.84 9.83
C TYR A 133 -10.44 -4.08 9.37
N ALA A 134 -10.31 -2.83 9.76
CA ALA A 134 -9.09 -2.06 9.57
C ALA A 134 -8.41 -1.83 10.92
N ILE A 135 -7.08 -1.95 10.95
CA ILE A 135 -6.27 -1.59 12.11
C ILE A 135 -5.29 -0.49 11.73
N ASN A 136 -5.19 0.53 12.58
CA ASN A 136 -4.13 1.54 12.61
C ASN A 136 -3.23 1.27 13.82
N ALA A 137 -2.06 0.74 13.58
CA ALA A 137 -0.99 0.62 14.55
C ALA A 137 0.24 1.42 14.07
N SER A 138 0.02 2.66 13.62
CA SER A 138 1.07 3.65 13.39
C SER A 138 1.44 4.37 14.70
N GLY A 139 2.54 5.10 14.68
CA GLY A 139 3.03 5.78 15.88
C GLY A 139 2.30 7.07 16.19
N LYS A 140 1.90 7.27 17.46
CA LYS A 140 1.46 8.57 17.97
C LYS A 140 2.65 9.46 18.33
N ALA A 141 2.51 10.77 18.19
CA ALA A 141 3.50 11.74 18.67
C ALA A 141 3.74 11.54 20.18
N PRO A 142 4.99 11.56 20.65
CA PRO A 142 5.29 11.53 22.08
C PRO A 142 4.67 12.71 22.85
N SER A 143 4.47 12.55 24.15
CA SER A 143 3.83 13.55 25.02
C SER A 143 4.50 14.93 25.00
N GLY A 144 5.81 15.01 24.74
CA GLY A 144 6.55 16.28 24.62
C GLY A 144 6.68 16.85 23.21
N ALA A 145 6.02 16.28 22.21
CA ALA A 145 6.14 16.71 20.80
C ALA A 145 5.09 17.81 20.48
N THR A 146 5.52 19.08 20.57
CA THR A 146 4.64 20.26 20.36
C THR A 146 5.26 21.23 19.34
N ILE A 147 4.42 22.12 18.75
CA ILE A 147 4.88 23.22 17.87
C ILE A 147 5.86 24.13 18.62
N GLU A 148 5.56 24.47 19.89
CA GLU A 148 6.37 25.37 20.70
C GLU A 148 7.77 24.79 20.89
N ARG A 149 7.87 23.49 21.18
CA ARG A 149 9.15 22.82 21.29
C ARG A 149 9.92 22.85 19.96
N MET A 150 9.27 22.52 18.86
CA MET A 150 9.91 22.56 17.54
C MET A 150 10.42 23.97 17.21
N ASN A 151 9.61 24.99 17.49
CA ASN A 151 9.98 26.40 17.29
C ASN A 151 11.18 26.80 18.17
N SER A 152 11.24 26.33 19.43
CA SER A 152 12.36 26.61 20.35
C SER A 152 13.69 26.00 19.87
N LEU A 153 13.61 24.92 19.07
CA LEU A 153 14.75 24.25 18.42
C LEU A 153 15.11 24.85 17.05
N GLY A 154 14.40 25.91 16.62
CA GLY A 154 14.67 26.60 15.35
C GLY A 154 13.87 26.10 14.14
N TYR A 155 13.07 25.04 14.29
CA TYR A 155 12.18 24.55 13.23
C TYR A 155 10.94 25.44 13.16
N LYS A 156 10.65 25.98 11.97
CA LYS A 156 9.53 26.92 11.77
C LYS A 156 8.75 26.56 10.52
N TRP A 157 7.44 26.74 10.61
CA TRP A 157 6.58 26.66 9.43
C TRP A 157 6.92 27.73 8.40
N ASP A 158 6.92 27.32 7.13
CA ASP A 158 7.01 28.23 5.99
C ASP A 158 5.61 28.41 5.39
N PRO A 159 5.03 29.61 5.39
CA PRO A 159 3.70 29.86 4.83
C PRO A 159 3.58 29.60 3.33
N ASN A 160 4.70 29.49 2.61
CA ASN A 160 4.73 29.11 1.19
C ASN A 160 4.79 27.61 0.97
N ASN A 161 4.90 26.82 2.04
CA ASN A 161 4.95 25.36 2.01
C ASN A 161 3.94 24.77 3.02
N TRP A 162 2.77 24.37 2.55
CA TRP A 162 1.69 23.81 3.36
C TRP A 162 1.57 22.27 3.26
N ALA A 163 2.65 21.61 2.80
CA ALA A 163 2.81 20.16 2.71
C ALA A 163 2.71 19.44 4.05
N PRO A 164 2.29 18.19 4.09
CA PRO A 164 2.74 17.27 5.12
C PRO A 164 4.27 17.33 5.21
N GLY A 165 4.78 17.44 6.44
CA GLY A 165 6.22 17.64 6.68
C GLY A 165 6.68 19.10 6.72
N SER A 166 5.83 20.07 6.39
CA SER A 166 6.24 21.47 6.37
C SER A 166 6.69 21.96 7.74
N GLY A 167 7.93 22.43 7.80
CA GLY A 167 8.58 22.91 9.01
C GLY A 167 9.20 21.82 9.89
N MET A 168 8.84 20.55 9.69
CA MET A 168 9.42 19.43 10.44
C MET A 168 10.85 19.14 9.99
N PRO A 169 11.71 18.60 10.88
CA PRO A 169 13.02 18.11 10.47
C PRO A 169 12.90 16.92 9.49
N PRO A 170 13.87 16.75 8.57
CA PRO A 170 13.82 15.68 7.58
C PRO A 170 14.14 14.29 8.15
N GLY A 171 14.72 14.21 9.36
CA GLY A 171 15.13 12.97 9.99
C GLY A 171 15.53 13.15 11.45
N GLY A 172 16.20 12.16 12.00
CA GLY A 172 16.68 12.19 13.39
C GLY A 172 15.57 12.01 14.42
N ILE A 173 15.91 12.24 15.70
CA ILE A 173 15.07 11.85 16.84
C ILE A 173 13.74 12.59 16.96
N LEU A 174 13.67 13.84 16.47
CA LEU A 174 12.45 14.65 16.55
C LEU A 174 11.34 14.19 15.61
N THR A 175 11.65 13.31 14.66
CA THR A 175 10.68 12.69 13.75
C THR A 175 10.19 11.33 14.23
N VAL A 176 10.74 10.81 15.34
CA VAL A 176 10.35 9.53 15.89
C VAL A 176 9.03 9.64 16.63
N THR A 177 8.06 8.80 16.28
CA THR A 177 6.82 8.61 17.01
C THR A 177 6.84 7.29 17.77
N VAL A 178 5.85 7.03 18.62
CA VAL A 178 5.79 5.79 19.42
C VAL A 178 5.75 4.58 18.49
N PRO A 179 6.65 3.58 18.61
CA PRO A 179 6.62 2.38 17.78
C PRO A 179 5.29 1.66 17.82
N GLY A 180 4.74 1.31 16.64
CA GLY A 180 3.40 0.72 16.54
C GLY A 180 3.35 -0.76 16.14
N THR A 181 4.34 -1.23 15.37
CA THR A 181 4.32 -2.56 14.72
C THR A 181 4.03 -3.70 15.70
N VAL A 182 4.74 -3.78 16.83
CA VAL A 182 4.59 -4.88 17.80
C VAL A 182 3.20 -4.90 18.46
N ALA A 183 2.64 -3.72 18.78
CA ALA A 183 1.28 -3.64 19.30
C ALA A 183 0.25 -4.09 18.27
N GLY A 184 0.46 -3.74 16.99
CA GLY A 184 -0.36 -4.22 15.89
C GLY A 184 -0.32 -5.74 15.76
N TRP A 185 0.87 -6.37 15.80
CA TRP A 185 1.02 -7.82 15.79
C TRP A 185 0.26 -8.49 16.94
N ASP A 186 0.45 -8.00 18.16
CA ASP A 186 -0.23 -8.54 19.35
C ASP A 186 -1.75 -8.45 19.24
N GLN A 187 -2.26 -7.28 18.77
CA GLN A 187 -3.69 -7.06 18.68
C GLN A 187 -4.37 -7.92 17.60
N VAL A 188 -3.74 -8.11 16.44
CA VAL A 188 -4.32 -8.94 15.38
C VAL A 188 -4.25 -10.43 15.73
N LEU A 189 -3.14 -10.88 16.33
CA LEU A 189 -3.02 -12.27 16.79
C LEU A 189 -4.03 -12.59 17.90
N LYS A 190 -4.17 -11.73 18.89
CA LYS A 190 -5.14 -11.92 19.99
C LYS A 190 -6.58 -11.96 19.52
N ARG A 191 -6.91 -11.19 18.48
CA ARG A 191 -8.29 -11.08 18.01
C ARG A 191 -8.66 -12.16 17.02
N PHE A 192 -7.76 -12.50 16.10
CA PHE A 192 -8.05 -13.33 14.94
C PHE A 192 -7.02 -14.44 14.70
N GLY A 193 -5.85 -14.40 15.32
CA GLY A 193 -4.81 -15.41 15.16
C GLY A 193 -5.17 -16.72 15.81
N THR A 194 -4.49 -17.78 15.39
CA THR A 194 -4.53 -19.12 16.00
C THR A 194 -3.20 -19.51 16.62
N MET A 195 -2.15 -18.72 16.34
CA MET A 195 -0.79 -18.87 16.85
C MET A 195 -0.36 -17.61 17.62
N GLY A 196 0.68 -17.72 18.46
CA GLY A 196 1.26 -16.60 19.20
C GLY A 196 2.61 -16.16 18.65
N PHE A 197 3.27 -15.25 19.37
CA PHE A 197 4.62 -14.80 19.03
C PHE A 197 5.65 -15.93 19.02
N LYS A 198 5.43 -16.99 19.79
CA LYS A 198 6.35 -18.12 19.86
C LYS A 198 6.52 -18.76 18.47
N GLU A 199 5.42 -19.01 17.80
CA GLU A 199 5.38 -19.64 16.48
C GLU A 199 5.67 -18.62 15.35
N THR A 200 4.97 -17.50 15.35
CA THR A 200 5.02 -16.53 14.24
C THR A 200 6.36 -15.80 14.09
N LEU A 201 7.14 -15.66 15.20
CA LEU A 201 8.45 -15.00 15.16
C LEU A 201 9.62 -16.00 15.07
N ALA A 202 9.38 -17.31 15.05
CA ALA A 202 10.43 -18.32 15.13
C ALA A 202 11.42 -18.23 13.96
N VAL A 203 10.93 -18.18 12.74
CA VAL A 203 11.76 -18.12 11.52
C VAL A 203 12.57 -16.82 11.46
N ALA A 204 11.93 -15.67 11.78
CA ALA A 204 12.62 -14.38 11.83
C ALA A 204 13.76 -14.35 12.84
N ALA A 205 13.53 -14.91 14.05
CA ALA A 205 14.55 -15.02 15.07
C ALA A 205 15.73 -15.90 14.62
N THR A 206 15.45 -17.05 14.00
CA THR A 206 16.47 -17.95 13.45
C THR A 206 17.29 -17.26 12.36
N TYR A 207 16.66 -16.61 11.38
CA TYR A 207 17.40 -15.87 10.34
C TYR A 207 18.24 -14.72 10.93
N ALA A 208 17.78 -14.07 11.99
CA ALA A 208 18.54 -13.03 12.65
C ALA A 208 19.78 -13.57 13.40
N GLU A 209 19.70 -14.79 13.96
CA GLU A 209 20.79 -15.50 14.64
C GLU A 209 21.79 -16.12 13.65
N GLU A 210 21.30 -16.89 12.71
CA GLU A 210 22.13 -17.67 11.78
C GLU A 210 22.58 -16.86 10.57
N GLY A 211 21.79 -15.87 10.15
CA GLY A 211 22.01 -15.01 9.01
C GLY A 211 21.28 -15.45 7.76
N PHE A 212 21.23 -14.53 6.79
CA PHE A 212 20.67 -14.75 5.47
C PHE A 212 21.56 -14.13 4.39
N PRO A 213 21.59 -14.65 3.16
CA PRO A 213 22.31 -14.04 2.05
C PRO A 213 21.56 -12.81 1.53
N VAL A 214 22.27 -11.68 1.42
CA VAL A 214 21.70 -10.42 0.91
C VAL A 214 21.57 -10.48 -0.61
N SER A 215 20.40 -10.16 -1.15
CA SER A 215 20.19 -10.10 -2.61
C SER A 215 20.77 -8.82 -3.22
N GLU A 216 20.88 -8.81 -4.57
CA GLU A 216 21.35 -7.63 -5.32
C GLU A 216 20.46 -6.41 -5.08
N ARG A 217 19.15 -6.60 -5.11
CA ARG A 217 18.19 -5.53 -4.88
C ARG A 217 18.27 -4.98 -3.47
N ILE A 218 18.33 -5.84 -2.48
CA ILE A 218 18.43 -5.45 -1.07
C ILE A 218 19.77 -4.74 -0.82
N SER A 219 20.89 -5.25 -1.33
CA SER A 219 22.18 -4.58 -1.23
C SER A 219 22.19 -3.19 -1.88
N PHE A 220 21.54 -3.05 -3.04
CA PHE A 220 21.43 -1.76 -3.73
C PHE A 220 20.69 -0.71 -2.87
N ASP A 221 19.57 -1.08 -2.26
CA ASP A 221 18.73 -0.19 -1.44
C ASP A 221 19.29 0.01 -0.02
N TRP A 222 20.31 -0.75 0.41
CA TRP A 222 20.86 -0.72 1.77
C TRP A 222 21.75 0.51 2.01
N ASN A 223 21.12 1.67 2.25
CA ASN A 223 21.84 2.93 2.45
C ASN A 223 21.34 3.61 3.72
N LEU A 224 22.16 3.61 4.78
CA LEU A 224 21.87 4.32 6.02
C LEU A 224 21.83 5.83 5.78
N PRO A 225 20.79 6.55 6.21
CA PRO A 225 20.75 8.01 6.16
C PRO A 225 21.68 8.61 7.24
N ASN A 226 21.99 9.89 7.10
CA ASN A 226 22.52 10.67 8.20
C ASN A 226 21.41 10.95 9.20
N ALA A 227 21.74 10.92 10.51
CA ALA A 227 20.76 10.97 11.61
C ALA A 227 21.15 11.94 12.73
N LEU A 228 22.41 12.37 12.76
CA LEU A 228 23.01 13.16 13.85
C LEU A 228 23.67 14.44 13.31
N GLY A 229 23.73 15.43 14.16
CA GLY A 229 24.45 16.70 13.93
C GLY A 229 23.62 17.71 13.11
N PRO A 230 23.69 19.00 13.47
CA PRO A 230 23.12 20.07 12.67
C PRO A 230 23.93 20.30 11.39
N VAL A 231 23.30 20.73 10.33
CA VAL A 231 24.01 21.36 9.20
C VAL A 231 24.40 22.78 9.64
N PRO A 232 25.68 23.17 9.58
CA PRO A 232 26.08 24.51 9.91
C PRO A 232 25.27 25.55 9.11
N GLY A 233 24.62 26.49 9.81
CA GLY A 233 23.87 27.58 9.20
C GLY A 233 22.41 27.31 8.85
N ASP A 234 21.94 26.06 8.93
CA ASP A 234 20.53 25.74 8.75
C ASP A 234 20.04 24.70 9.78
N PRO A 235 19.40 25.15 10.88
CA PRO A 235 18.87 24.24 11.90
C PRO A 235 17.78 23.30 11.38
N ARG A 236 17.16 23.62 10.21
CA ARG A 236 16.18 22.75 9.56
C ARG A 236 16.82 21.57 8.84
N ASN A 237 18.11 21.65 8.58
CA ASN A 237 18.88 20.64 7.88
C ASN A 237 19.62 19.78 8.92
N CYS A 238 18.86 19.01 9.70
CA CYS A 238 19.45 17.99 10.55
C CYS A 238 20.21 17.02 9.66
N CYS A 239 21.31 16.58 10.18
CA CYS A 239 21.83 15.25 9.90
C CYS A 239 22.95 15.25 8.86
N THR A 240 24.15 15.54 9.39
CA THR A 240 25.41 15.46 8.64
C THR A 240 26.16 14.15 8.87
N GLN A 241 25.80 13.38 9.90
CA GLN A 241 26.53 12.18 10.32
C GLN A 241 25.57 10.99 10.53
N LYS A 242 26.07 9.80 10.19
CA LYS A 242 25.37 8.55 10.53
C LYS A 242 25.51 8.25 12.02
N ASP A 243 24.46 7.61 12.57
CA ASP A 243 24.48 7.10 13.94
C ASP A 243 25.50 5.95 14.07
N PRO A 244 26.47 6.01 15.02
CA PRO A 244 27.42 4.94 15.24
C PRO A 244 26.77 3.58 15.57
N ASP A 245 25.67 3.57 16.34
CA ASP A 245 24.92 2.35 16.66
C ASP A 245 24.30 1.75 15.40
N SER A 246 23.86 2.60 14.47
CA SER A 246 23.33 2.15 13.18
C SER A 246 24.42 1.57 12.29
N ILE A 247 25.60 2.20 12.20
CA ILE A 247 26.73 1.64 11.47
C ILE A 247 27.12 0.28 12.05
N ALA A 248 27.26 0.18 13.39
CA ALA A 248 27.65 -1.06 14.06
C ALA A 248 26.63 -2.19 13.87
N THR A 249 25.34 -1.85 13.75
CA THR A 249 24.25 -2.84 13.58
C THR A 249 24.07 -3.26 12.13
N TRP A 250 24.02 -2.30 11.21
CA TRP A 250 23.55 -2.54 9.82
C TRP A 250 24.66 -2.68 8.79
N TYR A 251 25.88 -2.32 9.13
CA TYR A 251 27.04 -2.45 8.24
C TYR A 251 27.95 -3.58 8.71
N ILE A 252 28.60 -4.26 7.78
CA ILE A 252 29.60 -5.27 8.06
C ILE A 252 30.97 -4.62 7.89
N ASN A 253 31.74 -4.55 8.97
CA ASN A 253 33.04 -3.86 9.00
C ASN A 253 32.98 -2.41 8.47
N GLY A 254 31.90 -1.69 8.82
CA GLY A 254 31.69 -0.29 8.41
C GLY A 254 31.21 -0.07 6.98
N VAL A 255 30.90 -1.15 6.25
CA VAL A 255 30.44 -1.10 4.85
C VAL A 255 29.08 -1.79 4.72
N LYS A 256 28.20 -1.29 3.86
CA LYS A 256 26.92 -1.95 3.59
C LYS A 256 27.13 -3.38 3.04
N PRO A 257 26.25 -4.32 3.38
CA PRO A 257 26.37 -5.70 2.90
C PRO A 257 26.38 -5.79 1.38
N ALA A 258 27.31 -6.57 0.84
CA ALA A 258 27.39 -6.87 -0.60
C ALA A 258 26.41 -8.00 -0.97
N PRO A 259 26.01 -8.13 -2.26
CA PRO A 259 25.22 -9.25 -2.74
C PRO A 259 25.89 -10.60 -2.40
N GLY A 260 25.08 -11.55 -1.89
CA GLY A 260 25.53 -12.88 -1.47
C GLY A 260 26.22 -12.91 -0.10
N GLN A 261 26.51 -11.78 0.51
CA GLN A 261 27.11 -11.74 1.85
C GLN A 261 26.07 -12.15 2.90
N ILE A 262 26.49 -12.99 3.86
CA ILE A 262 25.64 -13.41 4.97
C ILE A 262 25.56 -12.28 5.99
N TYR A 263 24.35 -11.76 6.19
CA TYR A 263 24.08 -10.74 7.20
C TYR A 263 23.39 -11.36 8.42
N ARG A 264 23.82 -10.97 9.62
CA ARG A 264 23.27 -11.37 10.92
C ARG A 264 22.90 -10.15 11.75
N ASN A 265 21.87 -10.29 12.57
CA ASN A 265 21.49 -9.25 13.52
C ASN A 265 21.17 -9.85 14.90
N PRO A 266 22.18 -10.13 15.72
CA PRO A 266 21.98 -10.73 17.05
C PRO A 266 21.11 -9.87 17.97
N GLY A 267 21.16 -8.54 17.84
CA GLY A 267 20.31 -7.64 18.61
C GLY A 267 18.83 -7.80 18.29
N LEU A 268 18.49 -7.91 17.01
CA LEU A 268 17.11 -8.16 16.59
C LEU A 268 16.65 -9.57 16.97
N ALA A 269 17.52 -10.57 16.87
CA ALA A 269 17.26 -11.91 17.37
C ALA A 269 16.90 -11.88 18.87
N LYS A 270 17.71 -11.20 19.70
CA LYS A 270 17.42 -10.99 21.13
C LYS A 270 16.02 -10.37 21.32
N THR A 271 15.68 -9.36 20.54
CA THR A 271 14.37 -8.68 20.63
C THR A 271 13.22 -9.63 20.29
N PHE A 272 13.34 -10.43 19.22
CA PHE A 272 12.35 -11.46 18.90
C PHE A 272 12.21 -12.51 20.00
N ARG A 273 13.33 -12.98 20.61
CA ARG A 273 13.30 -13.93 21.73
C ARG A 273 12.62 -13.34 22.97
N ILE A 274 12.83 -12.05 23.26
CA ILE A 274 12.11 -11.34 24.33
C ILE A 274 10.60 -11.36 24.06
N LEU A 275 10.17 -11.05 22.83
CA LEU A 275 8.76 -11.09 22.46
C LEU A 275 8.17 -12.50 22.56
N GLN A 276 8.88 -13.53 22.14
CA GLN A 276 8.46 -14.93 22.27
C GLN A 276 8.24 -15.35 23.73
N GLN A 277 9.06 -14.82 24.64
CA GLN A 277 9.03 -15.17 26.07
C GLN A 277 8.08 -14.30 26.89
N LYS A 278 8.06 -12.99 26.64
CA LYS A 278 7.38 -11.99 27.47
C LYS A 278 6.15 -11.35 26.78
N GLY A 279 5.89 -11.72 25.53
CA GLY A 279 4.81 -11.11 24.74
C GLY A 279 5.04 -9.63 24.48
N VAL A 280 4.00 -8.90 24.15
CA VAL A 280 4.01 -7.46 23.85
C VAL A 280 4.61 -6.60 24.98
N ASN A 281 4.45 -7.02 26.22
CA ASN A 281 5.03 -6.33 27.37
C ASN A 281 6.57 -6.35 27.36
N GLY A 282 7.20 -7.36 26.73
CA GLY A 282 8.65 -7.40 26.56
C GLY A 282 9.20 -6.23 25.72
N PHE A 283 8.36 -5.62 24.87
CA PHE A 283 8.76 -4.47 24.04
C PHE A 283 8.37 -3.12 24.68
N TYR A 284 7.12 -2.98 25.14
CA TYR A 284 6.60 -1.69 25.60
C TYR A 284 6.83 -1.43 27.11
N ARG A 285 7.36 -2.40 27.83
CA ARG A 285 7.68 -2.31 29.26
C ARG A 285 9.04 -2.99 29.52
N GLY A 286 9.78 -2.51 30.51
CA GLY A 286 11.08 -3.07 30.87
C GLY A 286 12.23 -2.70 29.93
N GLU A 287 13.19 -3.59 29.74
CA GLU A 287 14.51 -3.30 29.17
C GLU A 287 14.52 -2.72 27.75
N VAL A 288 13.60 -3.16 26.88
CA VAL A 288 13.50 -2.64 25.50
C VAL A 288 12.94 -1.22 25.51
N ALA A 289 11.84 -0.99 26.24
CA ALA A 289 11.25 0.33 26.41
C ALA A 289 12.25 1.33 27.01
N GLU A 290 12.97 0.93 28.05
CA GLU A 290 14.01 1.75 28.67
C GLU A 290 15.15 2.09 27.69
N ALA A 291 15.56 1.15 26.83
CA ALA A 291 16.57 1.39 25.82
C ALA A 291 16.10 2.40 24.75
N ILE A 292 14.82 2.30 24.31
CA ILE A 292 14.21 3.27 23.39
C ILE A 292 14.22 4.67 24.02
N VAL A 293 13.75 4.79 25.27
CA VAL A 293 13.68 6.08 25.97
C VAL A 293 15.07 6.65 26.23
N ARG A 294 16.05 5.82 26.62
CA ARG A 294 17.45 6.28 26.77
C ARG A 294 18.01 6.82 25.46
N LYS A 295 17.82 6.11 24.33
CA LYS A 295 18.27 6.59 23.01
C LYS A 295 17.58 7.89 22.65
N SER A 296 16.27 7.98 22.84
CA SER A 296 15.49 9.21 22.59
C SER A 296 16.03 10.39 23.39
N ASN A 297 16.13 10.24 24.70
CA ASN A 297 16.52 11.34 25.60
C ASN A 297 17.98 11.78 25.39
N SER A 298 18.89 10.85 25.07
CA SER A 298 20.30 11.18 24.79
C SER A 298 20.48 12.10 23.56
N LEU A 299 19.48 12.15 22.67
CA LEU A 299 19.48 12.95 21.45
C LEU A 299 18.47 14.12 21.50
N GLY A 300 17.90 14.42 22.68
CA GLY A 300 16.93 15.49 22.86
C GLY A 300 15.50 15.16 22.39
N GLY A 301 15.20 13.87 22.20
CA GLY A 301 13.83 13.41 21.94
C GLY A 301 12.93 13.51 23.17
N THR A 302 11.64 13.27 23.00
CA THR A 302 10.61 13.48 24.04
C THR A 302 9.85 12.20 24.41
N MET A 303 10.29 11.04 23.93
CA MET A 303 9.68 9.75 24.25
C MET A 303 9.79 9.43 25.74
N THR A 304 8.70 9.00 26.36
CA THR A 304 8.63 8.57 27.75
C THR A 304 8.29 7.08 27.86
N LEU A 305 8.56 6.49 29.02
CA LEU A 305 8.11 5.12 29.32
C LEU A 305 6.59 5.01 29.34
N GLU A 306 5.91 6.10 29.71
CA GLU A 306 4.44 6.16 29.72
C GLU A 306 3.86 6.19 28.31
N ASP A 307 4.46 6.93 27.38
CA ASP A 307 4.07 6.91 25.96
C ASP A 307 4.10 5.48 25.39
N LEU A 308 5.15 4.73 25.71
CA LEU A 308 5.29 3.34 25.28
C LEU A 308 4.29 2.42 25.99
N ALA A 309 4.20 2.49 27.32
CA ALA A 309 3.35 1.61 28.13
C ALA A 309 1.85 1.74 27.82
N ASN A 310 1.41 2.94 27.44
CA ASN A 310 0.01 3.26 27.15
C ASN A 310 -0.34 3.11 25.67
N TYR A 311 0.64 2.91 24.80
CA TYR A 311 0.37 2.79 23.36
C TYR A 311 -0.50 1.57 23.04
N ARG A 312 -1.49 1.78 22.17
CA ARG A 312 -2.36 0.76 21.55
C ARG A 312 -2.67 1.19 20.13
N GLY A 313 -2.72 0.23 19.21
CA GLY A 313 -3.31 0.43 17.90
C GLY A 313 -4.83 0.58 17.96
N GLU A 314 -5.42 1.18 16.95
CA GLU A 314 -6.86 1.47 16.90
C GLU A 314 -7.55 0.66 15.81
N TRP A 315 -8.66 0.02 16.16
CA TRP A 315 -9.54 -0.65 15.22
C TRP A 315 -10.50 0.37 14.61
N ASN A 316 -10.61 0.37 13.29
CA ASN A 316 -11.41 1.31 12.53
C ASN A 316 -12.30 0.59 11.50
N GLU A 317 -13.37 1.22 11.06
CA GLU A 317 -14.12 0.79 9.89
C GLU A 317 -13.40 1.28 8.62
N PRO A 318 -13.23 0.43 7.59
CA PRO A 318 -12.64 0.85 6.32
C PRO A 318 -13.44 1.97 5.64
N ALA A 319 -12.75 2.89 4.98
CA ALA A 319 -13.37 3.83 4.05
C ALA A 319 -13.80 3.07 2.78
N THR A 320 -14.92 3.45 2.17
CA THR A 320 -15.45 2.72 1.01
C THR A 320 -16.13 3.61 0.00
N THR A 321 -16.09 3.18 -1.26
CA THR A 321 -16.93 3.67 -2.37
C THR A 321 -17.23 2.52 -3.33
N THR A 322 -18.23 2.70 -4.19
CA THR A 322 -18.45 1.79 -5.33
C THR A 322 -17.66 2.26 -6.54
N TYR A 323 -17.16 1.34 -7.34
CA TYR A 323 -16.49 1.59 -8.61
C TYR A 323 -16.81 0.48 -9.61
N ASN A 324 -17.45 0.82 -10.73
CA ASN A 324 -17.90 -0.14 -11.77
C ASN A 324 -18.65 -1.36 -11.18
N GLY A 325 -19.50 -1.13 -10.17
CA GLY A 325 -20.28 -2.18 -9.52
C GLY A 325 -19.49 -3.06 -8.55
N TYR A 326 -18.27 -2.68 -8.19
CA TYR A 326 -17.48 -3.29 -7.12
C TYR A 326 -17.50 -2.40 -5.88
N ASP A 327 -17.48 -3.00 -4.69
CA ASP A 327 -17.29 -2.28 -3.44
C ASP A 327 -15.78 -2.25 -3.15
N VAL A 328 -15.19 -1.06 -3.16
CA VAL A 328 -13.76 -0.86 -2.89
C VAL A 328 -13.60 -0.28 -1.50
N PHE A 329 -12.80 -0.94 -0.68
CA PHE A 329 -12.52 -0.59 0.70
C PHE A 329 -11.04 -0.23 0.86
N THR A 330 -10.76 0.82 1.64
CA THR A 330 -9.39 1.26 1.92
C THR A 330 -9.21 1.58 3.40
N LEU A 331 -7.94 1.75 3.81
CA LEU A 331 -7.64 2.30 5.12
C LEU A 331 -8.27 3.69 5.26
N PRO A 332 -8.89 4.00 6.42
CA PRO A 332 -9.42 5.33 6.71
C PRO A 332 -8.29 6.30 7.11
N PRO A 333 -8.56 7.62 7.27
CA PRO A 333 -7.61 8.55 7.85
C PRO A 333 -7.00 8.03 9.17
N PRO A 334 -5.75 8.36 9.47
CA PRO A 334 -4.86 9.29 8.78
C PRO A 334 -4.10 8.69 7.58
N ALA A 335 -4.44 7.46 7.14
CA ALA A 335 -3.86 6.86 5.94
C ALA A 335 -4.36 7.59 4.68
N GLN A 336 -3.47 7.71 3.67
CA GLN A 336 -3.79 8.41 2.42
C GLN A 336 -4.65 7.60 1.45
N THR A 337 -4.87 6.30 1.69
CA THR A 337 -5.42 5.37 0.69
C THR A 337 -6.80 5.79 0.20
N TRP A 338 -7.63 6.45 1.03
CA TRP A 338 -8.96 6.90 0.62
C TRP A 338 -8.94 7.84 -0.60
N ALA A 339 -7.81 8.55 -0.85
CA ALA A 339 -7.67 9.34 -2.07
C ALA A 339 -7.71 8.48 -3.34
N SER A 340 -7.35 7.20 -3.28
CA SER A 340 -7.51 6.27 -4.40
C SER A 340 -8.98 6.05 -4.77
N LEU A 341 -9.87 6.05 -3.79
CA LEU A 341 -11.32 5.95 -4.00
C LEU A 341 -11.86 7.20 -4.69
N GLU A 342 -11.37 8.37 -4.29
CA GLU A 342 -11.75 9.64 -4.91
C GLU A 342 -11.25 9.71 -6.37
N ILE A 343 -10.00 9.31 -6.64
CA ILE A 343 -9.46 9.24 -8.01
C ILE A 343 -10.38 8.42 -8.91
N VAL A 344 -10.69 7.17 -8.53
CA VAL A 344 -11.51 6.31 -9.38
C VAL A 344 -12.96 6.78 -9.46
N LYS A 345 -13.49 7.42 -8.42
CA LYS A 345 -14.83 8.02 -8.47
C LYS A 345 -14.88 9.21 -9.42
N ILE A 346 -13.84 10.06 -9.46
CA ILE A 346 -13.72 11.14 -10.44
C ILE A 346 -13.63 10.55 -11.86
N LEU A 347 -12.82 9.52 -12.09
CA LEU A 347 -12.72 8.87 -13.39
C LEU A 347 -14.06 8.30 -13.84
N GLU A 348 -14.76 7.54 -12.99
CA GLU A 348 -16.07 6.94 -13.29
C GLU A 348 -17.11 7.99 -13.70
N VAL A 349 -17.17 9.11 -12.99
CA VAL A 349 -18.19 10.15 -13.18
C VAL A 349 -17.83 11.14 -14.30
N CYS A 350 -16.54 11.47 -14.43
CA CYS A 350 -16.11 12.58 -15.29
C CYS A 350 -15.62 12.16 -16.67
N VAL A 351 -15.04 10.96 -16.84
CA VAL A 351 -14.55 10.51 -18.16
C VAL A 351 -15.64 10.52 -19.22
N PRO A 352 -16.90 10.07 -18.97
CA PRO A 352 -17.98 10.18 -19.94
C PRO A 352 -18.35 11.63 -20.33
N LYS A 353 -17.99 12.62 -19.49
CA LYS A 353 -18.19 14.05 -19.79
C LYS A 353 -17.00 14.65 -20.52
N TRP A 354 -15.77 14.24 -20.17
CA TRP A 354 -14.52 14.70 -20.80
C TRP A 354 -14.29 14.11 -22.18
N ALA A 355 -14.77 12.90 -22.40
CA ALA A 355 -14.75 12.17 -23.67
C ALA A 355 -16.09 11.43 -23.84
N PRO A 356 -17.12 12.06 -24.43
CA PRO A 356 -18.45 11.47 -24.57
C PRO A 356 -18.43 10.08 -25.20
N GLY A 357 -19.16 9.14 -24.58
CA GLY A 357 -19.23 7.75 -25.00
C GLY A 357 -18.00 6.89 -24.63
N GLN A 358 -17.02 7.43 -23.90
CA GLN A 358 -15.82 6.71 -23.48
C GLN A 358 -15.83 6.39 -21.99
N THR A 359 -15.14 5.30 -21.64
CA THR A 359 -14.71 4.93 -20.28
C THR A 359 -13.19 4.81 -20.26
N MET A 360 -12.58 4.56 -19.10
CA MET A 360 -11.14 4.27 -19.06
C MET A 360 -10.79 3.02 -19.87
N ALA A 361 -11.65 2.00 -19.85
CA ALA A 361 -11.46 0.78 -20.64
C ALA A 361 -11.52 1.04 -22.16
N THR A 362 -12.49 1.82 -22.64
CA THR A 362 -12.64 2.08 -24.07
C THR A 362 -11.60 3.07 -24.62
N LEU A 363 -11.11 3.99 -23.80
CA LEU A 363 -9.94 4.82 -24.13
C LEU A 363 -8.70 3.96 -24.31
N GLY A 364 -8.51 3.00 -23.43
CA GLY A 364 -7.36 2.12 -23.42
C GLY A 364 -6.06 2.79 -22.97
N PRO A 365 -5.14 2.00 -22.41
CA PRO A 365 -3.93 2.52 -21.76
C PRO A 365 -2.88 3.11 -22.73
N ASP A 366 -3.00 2.87 -24.04
CA ASP A 366 -2.15 3.45 -25.09
C ASP A 366 -2.61 4.86 -25.53
N ASN A 367 -3.79 5.29 -25.10
CA ASN A 367 -4.32 6.60 -25.43
C ASN A 367 -3.75 7.67 -24.48
N PRO A 368 -3.14 8.77 -24.97
CA PRO A 368 -2.62 9.82 -24.09
C PRO A 368 -3.71 10.46 -23.21
N LYS A 369 -4.98 10.55 -23.67
CA LYS A 369 -6.10 11.03 -22.85
C LYS A 369 -6.38 10.14 -21.64
N TYR A 370 -6.14 8.82 -21.73
CA TYR A 370 -6.24 7.92 -20.59
C TYR A 370 -5.32 8.38 -19.44
N ARG A 371 -4.06 8.69 -19.75
CA ARG A 371 -3.09 9.17 -18.76
C ARG A 371 -3.39 10.58 -18.30
N HIS A 372 -3.77 11.46 -19.23
CA HIS A 372 -4.17 12.82 -18.90
C HIS A 372 -5.32 12.84 -17.88
N PHE A 373 -6.42 12.15 -18.16
CA PHE A 373 -7.58 12.11 -17.26
C PHE A 373 -7.25 11.52 -15.89
N PHE A 374 -6.41 10.48 -15.89
CA PHE A 374 -5.96 9.86 -14.65
C PHE A 374 -5.15 10.84 -13.80
N VAL A 375 -4.21 11.55 -14.40
CA VAL A 375 -3.36 12.55 -13.73
C VAL A 375 -4.19 13.72 -13.22
N GLU A 376 -5.13 14.23 -14.01
CA GLU A 376 -6.00 15.33 -13.60
C GLU A 376 -6.93 14.93 -12.46
N ALA A 377 -7.52 13.73 -12.49
CA ALA A 377 -8.28 13.18 -11.38
C ALA A 377 -7.42 13.05 -10.10
N LYS A 378 -6.17 12.57 -10.24
CA LYS A 378 -5.21 12.48 -9.14
C LYS A 378 -4.88 13.85 -8.55
N LYS A 379 -4.67 14.88 -9.38
CA LYS A 379 -4.38 16.23 -8.90
C LYS A 379 -5.50 16.76 -8.01
N LEU A 380 -6.75 16.56 -8.39
CA LEU A 380 -7.93 16.96 -7.62
C LEU A 380 -8.06 16.20 -6.30
N ALA A 381 -7.93 14.87 -6.34
CA ALA A 381 -8.02 14.04 -5.13
C ALA A 381 -6.88 14.34 -4.13
N PHE A 382 -5.67 14.62 -4.61
CA PHE A 382 -4.55 14.97 -3.74
C PHE A 382 -4.65 16.38 -3.16
N LYS A 383 -5.35 17.30 -3.85
CA LYS A 383 -5.73 18.58 -3.26
C LYS A 383 -6.59 18.37 -2.00
N ASP A 384 -7.60 17.53 -2.11
CA ASP A 384 -8.49 17.22 -0.99
C ASP A 384 -7.78 16.39 0.08
N LEU A 385 -6.94 15.43 -0.32
CA LEU A 385 -6.10 14.66 0.60
C LEU A 385 -5.27 15.56 1.51
N TYR A 386 -4.55 16.52 0.96
CA TYR A 386 -3.67 17.39 1.75
C TYR A 386 -4.44 18.42 2.58
N ALA A 387 -5.63 18.82 2.13
CA ALA A 387 -6.46 19.75 2.86
C ALA A 387 -7.15 19.13 4.09
N TYR A 388 -7.48 17.84 4.04
CA TYR A 388 -8.36 17.22 5.04
C TYR A 388 -7.73 16.06 5.82
N ASN A 389 -6.69 15.36 5.28
CA ASN A 389 -6.23 14.13 5.90
C ASN A 389 -5.45 14.38 7.20
N ALA A 390 -5.97 13.85 8.29
CA ALA A 390 -5.39 13.96 9.62
C ALA A 390 -5.97 12.88 10.54
N ASP A 391 -5.51 12.86 11.80
CA ASP A 391 -6.04 11.98 12.84
C ASP A 391 -7.53 12.31 13.12
N PRO A 392 -8.46 11.36 12.88
CA PRO A 392 -9.89 11.59 13.08
C PRO A 392 -10.30 11.77 14.55
N ASN A 393 -9.42 11.44 15.51
CA ASN A 393 -9.65 11.68 16.92
C ASN A 393 -9.48 13.19 17.28
N PHE A 394 -8.80 13.95 16.45
CA PHE A 394 -8.54 15.39 16.64
C PHE A 394 -9.38 16.27 15.73
N VAL A 395 -9.69 15.80 14.51
CA VAL A 395 -10.46 16.59 13.52
C VAL A 395 -11.39 15.69 12.70
N GLY A 396 -12.55 16.22 12.33
CA GLY A 396 -13.47 15.52 11.44
C GLY A 396 -12.96 15.50 10.00
N VAL A 397 -12.63 14.31 9.46
CA VAL A 397 -12.25 14.14 8.05
C VAL A 397 -13.46 13.69 7.24
N PRO A 398 -13.94 14.48 6.24
CA PRO A 398 -15.22 14.21 5.56
C PRO A 398 -15.10 13.19 4.42
N VAL A 399 -14.47 12.02 4.66
CA VAL A 399 -14.17 11.01 3.62
C VAL A 399 -15.41 10.60 2.84
N LYS A 400 -16.55 10.30 3.52
CA LYS A 400 -17.79 9.91 2.83
C LYS A 400 -18.27 10.93 1.80
N ARG A 401 -18.06 12.23 2.07
CA ARG A 401 -18.38 13.30 1.12
C ARG A 401 -17.41 13.29 -0.05
N LEU A 402 -16.10 13.23 0.22
CA LEU A 402 -15.03 13.34 -0.77
C LEU A 402 -15.05 12.19 -1.79
N VAL A 403 -15.33 10.96 -1.35
CA VAL A 403 -15.41 9.79 -2.25
C VAL A 403 -16.79 9.58 -2.88
N SER A 404 -17.69 10.57 -2.81
CA SER A 404 -19.05 10.46 -3.36
C SER A 404 -19.14 10.87 -4.82
N ALA A 405 -20.08 10.28 -5.57
CA ALA A 405 -20.38 10.68 -6.95
C ALA A 405 -20.79 12.16 -7.07
N LYS A 406 -21.46 12.71 -6.03
CA LYS A 406 -21.85 14.13 -6.00
C LYS A 406 -20.63 15.04 -5.96
N HIS A 407 -19.64 14.72 -5.13
CA HIS A 407 -18.38 15.48 -5.05
C HIS A 407 -17.59 15.35 -6.36
N ALA A 408 -17.40 14.14 -6.86
CA ALA A 408 -16.75 13.91 -8.16
C ALA A 408 -17.40 14.70 -9.29
N ALA A 409 -18.74 14.74 -9.36
CA ALA A 409 -19.47 15.48 -10.39
C ALA A 409 -19.20 17.00 -10.33
N ALA A 410 -18.99 17.55 -9.15
CA ALA A 410 -18.65 18.97 -8.96
C ALA A 410 -17.21 19.28 -9.40
N LEU A 411 -16.32 18.29 -9.41
CA LEU A 411 -14.93 18.45 -9.83
C LEU A 411 -14.73 18.36 -11.35
N CYS A 412 -15.67 17.75 -12.09
CA CYS A 412 -15.49 17.49 -13.53
C CYS A 412 -15.17 18.76 -14.35
N SER A 413 -15.78 19.91 -14.01
CA SER A 413 -15.59 21.19 -14.74
C SER A 413 -14.24 21.85 -14.47
N GLN A 414 -13.48 21.37 -13.48
CA GLN A 414 -12.15 21.90 -13.17
C GLN A 414 -11.06 21.31 -14.09
N VAL A 415 -11.37 20.29 -14.88
CA VAL A 415 -10.43 19.64 -15.80
C VAL A 415 -10.72 20.09 -17.22
N ASN A 416 -9.67 20.54 -17.92
CA ASN A 416 -9.70 20.73 -19.37
C ASN A 416 -9.32 19.41 -20.05
N PRO A 417 -10.19 18.79 -20.88
CA PRO A 417 -9.91 17.50 -21.51
C PRO A 417 -8.75 17.50 -22.53
N ALA A 418 -8.26 18.70 -22.91
CA ALA A 418 -7.20 18.86 -23.90
C ALA A 418 -5.90 19.45 -23.32
N GLN A 419 -5.93 19.98 -22.09
CA GLN A 419 -4.80 20.69 -21.52
C GLN A 419 -4.60 20.41 -20.05
N ALA A 420 -3.37 20.10 -19.65
CA ALA A 420 -3.01 19.81 -18.27
C ALA A 420 -3.14 21.04 -17.37
N MET A 421 -3.65 20.82 -16.16
CA MET A 421 -3.71 21.82 -15.08
C MET A 421 -2.28 22.21 -14.68
N GLN A 422 -1.94 23.51 -14.81
CA GLN A 422 -0.59 24.01 -14.59
C GLN A 422 -0.28 24.28 -13.11
N THR A 423 -1.26 24.71 -12.36
CA THR A 423 -1.13 24.91 -10.92
C THR A 423 -1.76 23.74 -10.19
N THR A 424 -0.97 22.97 -9.48
CA THR A 424 -1.46 21.95 -8.56
C THR A 424 -1.50 22.54 -7.16
N PRO A 425 -2.68 22.66 -6.54
CA PRO A 425 -2.71 22.94 -5.12
C PRO A 425 -2.15 21.73 -4.40
N GLY A 426 -1.13 21.90 -3.60
CA GLY A 426 -0.60 20.80 -2.81
C GLY A 426 0.89 20.75 -2.74
N ALA A 427 1.30 20.13 -1.73
CA ALA A 427 2.58 20.08 -1.16
C ALA A 427 3.42 18.91 -1.67
N ASN A 428 4.72 19.04 -1.57
CA ASN A 428 5.66 17.98 -1.81
C ASN A 428 5.76 17.09 -0.56
N ILE A 429 5.28 15.87 -0.64
CA ILE A 429 5.71 14.81 0.28
C ILE A 429 6.90 14.17 -0.40
N ASP A 430 8.01 14.04 0.33
CA ASP A 430 9.20 13.39 -0.19
C ASP A 430 8.83 12.03 -0.79
N PRO A 431 9.14 11.81 -2.06
CA PRO A 431 8.90 10.57 -2.77
C PRO A 431 9.65 9.36 -2.24
N GLY A 432 10.62 9.53 -1.35
CA GLY A 432 11.52 8.48 -0.86
C GLY A 432 10.95 7.53 0.19
N GLY A 433 9.64 7.46 0.38
CA GLY A 433 9.04 6.56 1.37
C GLY A 433 9.25 5.08 1.02
N ASP A 434 10.08 4.40 1.79
CA ASP A 434 10.31 2.97 1.72
C ASP A 434 9.34 2.24 2.64
N THR A 435 8.77 1.16 2.13
CA THR A 435 7.65 0.47 2.77
C THR A 435 7.67 -0.98 2.32
N ILE A 436 7.24 -1.92 3.16
CA ILE A 436 6.89 -3.26 2.71
C ILE A 436 5.38 -3.43 2.66
N VAL A 437 4.94 -4.27 1.75
CA VAL A 437 3.56 -4.71 1.66
C VAL A 437 3.50 -6.22 1.52
N LEU A 438 2.42 -6.80 2.02
CA LEU A 438 2.12 -8.20 1.85
C LEU A 438 0.61 -8.44 1.78
N SER A 439 0.25 -9.53 1.14
CA SER A 439 -1.11 -10.09 1.19
C SER A 439 -1.01 -11.56 1.56
N THR A 440 -1.94 -12.02 2.39
CA THR A 440 -2.05 -13.44 2.78
C THR A 440 -3.51 -13.91 2.67
N ALA A 441 -3.68 -15.20 2.40
CA ALA A 441 -4.99 -15.83 2.37
C ALA A 441 -4.88 -17.27 2.86
N ASP A 442 -5.90 -17.79 3.53
CA ASP A 442 -5.90 -19.14 4.12
C ASP A 442 -7.02 -20.03 3.57
N ARG A 443 -6.99 -21.30 3.97
CA ARG A 443 -7.97 -22.32 3.56
C ARG A 443 -9.40 -22.06 4.05
N TRP A 444 -9.60 -21.21 5.01
CA TRP A 444 -10.91 -20.85 5.57
C TRP A 444 -11.53 -19.62 4.90
N GLY A 445 -10.79 -18.98 3.97
CA GLY A 445 -11.25 -17.81 3.23
C GLY A 445 -10.89 -16.47 3.87
N ASN A 446 -10.14 -16.44 4.97
CA ASN A 446 -9.65 -15.21 5.51
C ASN A 446 -8.58 -14.62 4.58
N MET A 447 -8.59 -13.30 4.42
CA MET A 447 -7.64 -12.58 3.56
C MET A 447 -7.15 -11.33 4.28
N VAL A 448 -5.87 -11.00 4.07
CA VAL A 448 -5.23 -9.84 4.69
C VAL A 448 -4.53 -9.01 3.62
N ALA A 449 -4.76 -7.71 3.64
CA ALA A 449 -3.95 -6.70 2.97
C ALA A 449 -3.20 -5.92 4.05
N TRP A 450 -1.86 -5.93 4.02
CA TRP A 450 -1.02 -5.47 5.11
C TRP A 450 0.10 -4.57 4.62
N VAL A 451 0.41 -3.54 5.39
CA VAL A 451 1.48 -2.60 5.09
C VAL A 451 2.23 -2.20 6.36
N ASN A 452 3.55 -2.30 6.31
CA ASN A 452 4.47 -1.89 7.37
C ASN A 452 5.54 -0.95 6.81
N SER A 453 6.04 -0.03 7.64
CA SER A 453 7.02 0.96 7.17
C SER A 453 7.83 1.61 8.30
N ASN A 454 9.04 2.02 7.95
CA ASN A 454 9.82 3.01 8.71
C ASN A 454 9.58 4.45 8.21
N TYR A 455 8.79 4.65 7.16
CA TYR A 455 8.56 5.84 6.34
C TYR A 455 9.68 6.07 5.33
N ALA A 456 10.77 6.73 5.67
CA ALA A 456 11.93 6.86 4.77
C ALA A 456 12.93 5.71 4.95
N GLY A 457 13.85 5.55 4.01
CA GLY A 457 14.87 4.49 4.06
C GLY A 457 15.63 4.45 5.38
N PHE A 458 15.58 3.34 6.10
CA PHE A 458 16.10 3.20 7.47
C PHE A 458 15.50 4.21 8.48
N GLY A 459 14.30 4.72 8.23
CA GLY A 459 13.56 5.56 9.16
C GLY A 459 14.32 6.81 9.59
N SER A 460 14.43 7.00 10.91
CA SER A 460 15.17 8.12 11.50
C SER A 460 16.70 8.00 11.37
N GLY A 461 17.21 6.86 10.90
CA GLY A 461 18.64 6.56 10.91
C GLY A 461 19.21 6.18 12.29
N LEU A 462 18.37 6.05 13.31
CA LEU A 462 18.76 5.85 14.71
C LEU A 462 18.43 4.43 15.19
N THR A 463 19.45 3.66 15.54
CA THR A 463 19.29 2.29 16.05
C THR A 463 19.27 2.26 17.58
N VAL A 464 18.43 1.40 18.16
CA VAL A 464 18.39 1.15 19.61
C VAL A 464 19.52 0.20 19.98
N PRO A 465 20.52 0.66 20.77
CA PRO A 465 21.72 -0.12 21.07
C PRO A 465 21.40 -1.46 21.75
N GLY A 466 21.99 -2.55 21.25
CA GLY A 466 21.86 -3.89 21.80
C GLY A 466 20.55 -4.63 21.49
N TYR A 467 19.61 -3.97 20.76
CA TYR A 467 18.32 -4.56 20.38
C TYR A 467 18.11 -4.68 18.86
N GLY A 468 19.04 -4.16 18.04
CA GLY A 468 19.15 -4.45 16.61
C GLY A 468 18.02 -3.95 15.73
N PHE A 469 17.26 -2.94 16.14
CA PHE A 469 16.22 -2.32 15.33
C PHE A 469 16.36 -0.81 15.26
N ILE A 470 15.86 -0.24 14.17
CA ILE A 470 15.88 1.19 13.90
C ILE A 470 14.54 1.83 14.29
N LEU A 471 14.57 3.09 14.72
CA LEU A 471 13.38 3.89 15.00
C LEU A 471 12.87 4.51 13.70
N HIS A 472 11.58 4.47 13.45
CA HIS A 472 10.97 5.08 12.27
C HIS A 472 10.94 6.61 12.35
N ASN A 473 10.66 7.28 11.22
CA ASN A 473 10.62 8.74 11.16
C ASN A 473 9.27 9.31 10.71
N ARG A 474 8.18 8.62 11.00
CA ARG A 474 6.83 8.99 10.56
C ARG A 474 6.37 10.37 11.04
N GLY A 475 6.83 10.82 12.20
CA GLY A 475 6.55 12.16 12.73
C GLY A 475 7.01 13.30 11.82
N GLY A 476 7.95 13.03 10.90
CA GLY A 476 8.33 13.98 9.86
C GLY A 476 7.18 14.37 8.92
N LEU A 477 6.06 13.64 8.94
CA LEU A 477 4.86 13.98 8.15
C LEU A 477 3.86 14.89 8.88
N PHE A 478 4.06 15.24 10.14
CA PHE A 478 3.34 16.36 10.76
C PHE A 478 3.70 17.67 10.06
N THR A 479 2.96 18.73 10.34
CA THR A 479 3.33 20.10 9.94
C THR A 479 3.39 21.00 11.16
N LEU A 480 4.19 22.06 11.05
CA LEU A 480 4.24 23.13 12.06
C LEU A 480 3.26 24.29 11.74
N ASP A 481 2.44 24.16 10.70
CA ASP A 481 1.33 25.09 10.45
C ASP A 481 0.27 24.96 11.56
N PRO A 482 0.07 25.99 12.42
CA PRO A 482 -0.87 25.91 13.52
C PRO A 482 -2.34 25.79 13.08
N LYS A 483 -2.63 26.09 11.80
CA LYS A 483 -3.98 26.00 11.22
C LYS A 483 -4.26 24.65 10.54
N SER A 484 -3.23 23.87 10.28
CA SER A 484 -3.38 22.59 9.61
C SER A 484 -4.09 21.56 10.50
N PRO A 485 -5.02 20.75 9.96
CA PRO A 485 -5.57 19.62 10.67
C PRO A 485 -4.49 18.58 11.04
N ASN A 486 -3.40 18.50 10.30
CA ASN A 486 -2.25 17.59 10.52
C ASN A 486 -1.10 18.25 11.31
N LYS A 487 -1.34 19.35 12.05
CA LYS A 487 -0.31 19.94 12.92
C LYS A 487 0.15 18.96 13.99
N ILE A 488 1.43 19.07 14.39
CA ILE A 488 1.96 18.23 15.47
C ILE A 488 1.31 18.57 16.80
N GLU A 489 0.80 17.54 17.46
CA GLU A 489 0.22 17.62 18.82
C GLU A 489 0.54 16.32 19.57
N PRO A 490 0.74 16.35 20.91
CA PRO A 490 0.95 15.15 21.71
C PRO A 490 -0.13 14.08 21.48
N HIS A 491 0.28 12.82 21.42
CA HIS A 491 -0.60 11.65 21.27
C HIS A 491 -1.43 11.58 19.99
N LYS A 492 -1.16 12.42 19.01
CA LYS A 492 -1.81 12.47 17.69
C LYS A 492 -1.09 11.55 16.70
N PHE A 493 -1.86 10.92 15.82
CA PHE A 493 -1.30 10.24 14.65
C PHE A 493 -0.94 11.24 13.55
N PRO A 494 0.24 11.14 12.93
CA PRO A 494 0.59 11.96 11.75
C PRO A 494 -0.17 11.50 10.51
N PHE A 495 -0.23 12.37 9.50
CA PHE A 495 -0.49 11.95 8.13
C PHE A 495 0.31 10.69 7.81
N ASN A 496 -0.33 9.70 7.15
CA ASN A 496 0.33 8.44 6.88
C ASN A 496 0.20 8.03 5.42
N THR A 497 1.34 7.69 4.80
CA THR A 497 1.40 7.25 3.40
C THR A 497 1.01 5.79 3.21
N LEU A 498 0.90 5.00 4.28
CA LEU A 498 0.63 3.56 4.21
C LEU A 498 -0.74 3.28 3.60
N SER A 499 -0.77 2.31 2.69
CA SER A 499 -1.95 2.01 1.89
C SER A 499 -2.18 0.51 1.76
N ALA A 500 -3.38 0.09 2.14
CA ALA A 500 -3.92 -1.23 1.87
C ALA A 500 -5.37 -1.08 1.43
N SER A 501 -5.85 -2.00 0.60
CA SER A 501 -7.22 -2.00 0.13
C SER A 501 -7.77 -3.41 -0.06
N PHE A 502 -9.08 -3.48 -0.10
CA PHE A 502 -9.83 -4.70 -0.31
C PHE A 502 -10.98 -4.44 -1.28
N VAL A 503 -11.28 -5.39 -2.14
CA VAL A 503 -12.42 -5.30 -3.07
C VAL A 503 -13.38 -6.43 -2.82
N MET A 504 -14.66 -6.10 -2.81
CA MET A 504 -15.75 -7.06 -2.76
C MET A 504 -16.64 -6.93 -3.98
N LYS A 505 -17.29 -8.02 -4.36
CA LYS A 505 -18.34 -8.05 -5.39
C LYS A 505 -19.54 -8.80 -4.83
N ASP A 506 -20.72 -8.17 -4.89
CA ASP A 506 -21.97 -8.75 -4.39
C ASP A 506 -21.84 -9.28 -2.94
N LYS A 507 -21.18 -8.48 -2.08
CA LYS A 507 -20.87 -8.81 -0.67
C LYS A 507 -19.97 -10.04 -0.49
N ARG A 508 -19.23 -10.46 -1.54
CA ARG A 508 -18.27 -11.57 -1.48
C ARG A 508 -16.85 -11.02 -1.62
N PRO A 509 -15.87 -11.59 -0.91
CA PRO A 509 -14.50 -11.16 -1.03
C PRO A 509 -13.99 -11.44 -2.45
N LEU A 510 -13.29 -10.48 -3.03
CA LEU A 510 -12.67 -10.64 -4.34
C LEU A 510 -11.15 -10.57 -4.22
N MET A 511 -10.59 -9.47 -3.69
CA MET A 511 -9.14 -9.34 -3.65
C MET A 511 -8.64 -8.42 -2.52
N ALA A 512 -7.47 -8.78 -2.00
CA ALA A 512 -6.62 -7.97 -1.16
C ALA A 512 -5.55 -7.32 -2.03
N ILE A 513 -5.45 -5.99 -2.02
CA ILE A 513 -4.51 -5.22 -2.84
C ILE A 513 -3.59 -4.42 -1.95
N THR A 514 -2.28 -4.53 -2.22
CA THR A 514 -1.27 -3.72 -1.57
C THR A 514 -0.24 -3.21 -2.59
N LEU A 515 0.24 -1.99 -2.38
CA LEU A 515 1.26 -1.35 -3.21
C LEU A 515 2.06 -0.37 -2.35
N MET A 516 3.39 -0.55 -2.29
CA MET A 516 4.33 0.32 -1.58
C MET A 516 4.76 1.53 -2.43
N GLY A 517 5.50 2.51 -1.84
CA GLY A 517 6.16 3.59 -2.58
C GLY A 517 5.79 5.01 -2.13
N GLY A 518 5.67 5.29 -0.84
CA GLY A 518 5.37 6.63 -0.32
C GLY A 518 4.04 7.18 -0.85
N ASP A 519 4.04 8.38 -1.44
CA ASP A 519 2.85 9.00 -2.04
C ASP A 519 2.38 8.33 -3.35
N MET A 520 3.23 7.45 -3.94
CA MET A 520 2.82 6.57 -5.03
C MET A 520 1.71 5.61 -4.61
N GLN A 521 1.61 5.26 -3.33
CA GLN A 521 0.70 4.22 -2.87
C GLN A 521 -0.76 4.51 -3.23
N ALA A 522 -1.31 5.69 -2.92
CA ALA A 522 -2.71 6.02 -3.24
C ALA A 522 -2.98 6.07 -4.75
N GLN A 523 -2.13 6.73 -5.52
CA GLN A 523 -2.28 6.81 -6.98
C GLN A 523 -2.01 5.47 -7.67
N GLY A 524 -1.13 4.64 -7.10
CA GLY A 524 -0.86 3.29 -7.58
C GLY A 524 -2.03 2.33 -7.34
N HIS A 525 -2.68 2.39 -6.17
CA HIS A 525 -3.90 1.61 -5.91
C HIS A 525 -4.99 1.93 -6.94
N ALA A 526 -5.22 3.21 -7.25
CA ALA A 526 -6.17 3.60 -8.29
C ALA A 526 -5.80 3.01 -9.67
N GLN A 527 -4.49 2.97 -10.03
CA GLN A 527 -4.04 2.31 -11.26
C GLN A 527 -4.34 0.81 -11.24
N MET A 528 -4.15 0.13 -10.10
CA MET A 528 -4.47 -1.30 -9.98
C MET A 528 -5.96 -1.57 -10.10
N TYR A 529 -6.83 -0.72 -9.52
CA TYR A 529 -8.28 -0.89 -9.69
C TYR A 529 -8.69 -0.78 -11.16
N VAL A 530 -8.20 0.22 -11.89
CA VAL A 530 -8.49 0.36 -13.32
C VAL A 530 -7.93 -0.81 -14.12
N ASN A 531 -6.67 -1.21 -13.87
CA ASN A 531 -6.04 -2.32 -14.59
C ASN A 531 -6.80 -3.64 -14.42
N ILE A 532 -7.28 -3.94 -13.21
CA ILE A 532 -7.95 -5.22 -12.91
C ILE A 532 -9.44 -5.14 -13.23
N LEU A 533 -10.13 -4.11 -12.74
CA LEU A 533 -11.60 -4.04 -12.75
C LEU A 533 -12.17 -3.52 -14.08
N GLU A 534 -11.42 -2.70 -14.83
CA GLU A 534 -11.86 -2.18 -16.14
C GLU A 534 -11.13 -2.84 -17.31
N LEU A 535 -9.79 -2.92 -17.24
CA LEU A 535 -9.00 -3.49 -18.35
C LEU A 535 -8.95 -5.03 -18.31
N GLY A 536 -9.40 -5.65 -17.19
CA GLY A 536 -9.49 -7.09 -17.05
C GLY A 536 -8.11 -7.79 -16.94
N ALA A 537 -7.08 -7.08 -16.50
CA ALA A 537 -5.78 -7.66 -16.28
C ALA A 537 -5.84 -8.72 -15.16
N ASN A 538 -5.07 -9.81 -15.30
CA ASN A 538 -4.86 -10.74 -14.21
C ASN A 538 -3.90 -10.16 -13.16
N MET A 539 -3.71 -10.83 -12.02
CA MET A 539 -2.95 -10.28 -10.89
C MET A 539 -1.50 -9.96 -11.23
N GLN A 540 -0.81 -10.79 -12.02
CA GLN A 540 0.56 -10.52 -12.45
C GLN A 540 0.61 -9.48 -13.56
N GLY A 541 -0.30 -9.57 -14.54
CA GLY A 541 -0.40 -8.59 -15.63
C GLY A 541 -0.65 -7.18 -15.13
N ALA A 542 -1.55 -7.01 -14.15
CA ALA A 542 -1.82 -5.71 -13.53
C ALA A 542 -0.58 -5.11 -12.86
N SER A 543 0.23 -5.97 -12.21
CA SER A 543 1.51 -5.59 -11.64
C SER A 543 2.52 -5.14 -12.69
N ASP A 544 2.62 -5.90 -13.79
CA ASP A 544 3.66 -5.72 -14.81
C ASP A 544 3.37 -4.59 -15.80
N MET A 545 2.12 -4.14 -15.89
CA MET A 545 1.76 -2.98 -16.71
C MET A 545 2.57 -1.75 -16.30
N ALA A 546 3.01 -0.98 -17.31
CA ALA A 546 3.77 0.24 -17.11
C ALA A 546 2.97 1.27 -16.28
N ARG A 547 3.63 1.78 -15.25
CA ARG A 547 3.07 2.73 -14.30
C ARG A 547 3.54 4.15 -14.58
N PHE A 548 2.82 5.08 -13.99
CA PHE A 548 3.22 6.46 -13.88
C PHE A 548 3.10 6.92 -12.42
N ARG A 549 3.85 7.96 -12.09
CA ARG A 549 3.75 8.69 -10.83
C ARG A 549 3.62 10.17 -11.14
N HIS A 550 2.73 10.87 -10.46
CA HIS A 550 2.62 12.31 -10.53
C HIS A 550 2.93 12.93 -9.17
N ASN A 551 3.90 13.83 -9.12
CA ASN A 551 4.22 14.63 -7.94
C ASN A 551 3.47 15.96 -8.03
N GLN A 552 2.74 16.32 -6.96
CA GLN A 552 1.98 17.60 -6.93
C GLN A 552 2.91 18.80 -7.08
N ILE A 553 4.06 18.77 -6.41
CA ILE A 553 5.15 19.73 -6.58
C ILE A 553 6.39 18.90 -6.94
N PRO A 554 7.09 19.22 -8.03
CA PRO A 554 6.93 20.40 -8.92
C PRO A 554 5.92 20.22 -10.07
N ASN A 555 4.80 19.52 -9.91
CA ASN A 555 3.83 19.18 -10.97
C ASN A 555 4.49 18.35 -12.08
N MET A 556 5.18 17.27 -11.67
CA MET A 556 5.95 16.39 -12.55
C MET A 556 5.23 15.07 -12.76
N LEU A 557 5.07 14.68 -14.01
CA LEU A 557 4.56 13.38 -14.42
C LEU A 557 5.72 12.48 -14.86
N SER A 558 6.04 11.51 -14.03
CA SER A 558 7.08 10.52 -14.28
C SER A 558 6.47 9.25 -14.88
N LEU A 559 6.92 8.85 -16.05
CA LEU A 559 6.45 7.67 -16.79
C LEU A 559 7.56 6.63 -16.86
N GLU A 560 7.24 5.35 -16.66
CA GLU A 560 8.20 4.29 -17.00
C GLU A 560 8.57 4.35 -18.48
N SER A 561 9.82 4.01 -18.82
CA SER A 561 10.44 4.28 -20.14
C SER A 561 9.58 3.82 -21.32
N LYS A 562 9.02 2.62 -21.26
CA LYS A 562 8.16 2.09 -22.33
C LYS A 562 6.84 2.87 -22.50
N LEU A 563 6.29 3.37 -21.41
CA LEU A 563 5.10 4.22 -21.43
C LEU A 563 5.45 5.62 -21.92
N TYR A 564 6.63 6.15 -21.49
CA TYR A 564 7.13 7.42 -21.99
C TYR A 564 7.32 7.43 -23.51
N ASP A 565 7.91 6.37 -24.06
CA ASP A 565 8.12 6.23 -25.51
C ASP A 565 6.79 6.26 -26.28
N LYS A 566 5.71 5.70 -25.70
CA LYS A 566 4.39 5.65 -26.36
C LYS A 566 3.61 6.96 -26.30
N VAL A 567 3.54 7.58 -25.14
CA VAL A 567 2.60 8.70 -24.90
C VAL A 567 3.26 9.98 -24.39
N GLY A 568 4.55 9.96 -24.10
CA GLY A 568 5.25 11.08 -23.45
C GLY A 568 5.21 12.37 -24.30
N ALA A 569 5.43 12.27 -25.62
CA ALA A 569 5.38 13.42 -26.51
C ALA A 569 3.99 14.06 -26.59
N GLN A 570 2.93 13.24 -26.67
CA GLN A 570 1.57 13.72 -26.69
C GLN A 570 1.15 14.36 -25.36
N LEU A 571 1.57 13.79 -24.24
CA LEU A 571 1.30 14.38 -22.92
C LEU A 571 2.03 15.71 -22.72
N LYS A 572 3.27 15.86 -23.23
CA LYS A 572 3.96 17.15 -23.28
C LYS A 572 3.21 18.18 -24.12
N ALA A 573 2.69 17.78 -25.28
CA ALA A 573 1.87 18.64 -26.12
C ALA A 573 0.56 19.07 -25.45
N MET A 574 0.02 18.26 -24.52
CA MET A 574 -1.11 18.63 -23.66
C MET A 574 -0.70 19.51 -22.46
N GLY A 575 0.57 19.87 -22.33
CA GLY A 575 1.08 20.77 -21.28
C GLY A 575 1.50 20.09 -19.99
N HIS A 576 1.58 18.74 -19.93
CA HIS A 576 2.20 18.08 -18.79
C HIS A 576 3.71 18.27 -18.77
N ASN A 577 4.28 18.48 -17.59
CA ASN A 577 5.72 18.35 -17.38
C ASN A 577 6.05 16.84 -17.23
N VAL A 578 6.73 16.26 -18.23
CA VAL A 578 6.86 14.79 -18.34
C VAL A 578 8.32 14.38 -18.40
N GLU A 579 8.68 13.41 -17.58
CA GLU A 579 9.99 12.74 -17.59
C GLU A 579 9.86 11.22 -17.77
N SER A 580 10.95 10.60 -18.25
CA SER A 580 11.12 9.15 -18.29
C SER A 580 11.84 8.67 -17.04
N ILE A 581 11.35 7.60 -16.43
CA ILE A 581 11.96 6.98 -15.25
C ILE A 581 12.13 5.49 -15.43
N ASN A 582 13.01 4.88 -14.63
CA ASN A 582 13.01 3.43 -14.41
C ASN A 582 11.90 3.02 -13.44
N GLY A 583 11.67 1.73 -13.23
CA GLY A 583 10.58 1.21 -12.40
C GLY A 583 10.69 1.45 -10.89
N ASN A 584 11.82 1.98 -10.38
CA ASN A 584 12.04 2.10 -8.94
C ASN A 584 11.04 3.04 -8.23
N PRO A 585 10.76 4.25 -8.73
CA PRO A 585 9.87 5.20 -8.05
C PRO A 585 8.38 4.86 -8.10
N VAL A 586 7.96 3.86 -8.89
CA VAL A 586 6.53 3.52 -9.06
C VAL A 586 6.06 2.40 -8.13
N GLY A 587 6.80 2.14 -7.08
CA GLY A 587 6.42 1.24 -5.99
C GLY A 587 6.53 -0.24 -6.31
N GLY A 588 5.95 -1.08 -5.44
CA GLY A 588 5.92 -2.54 -5.58
C GLY A 588 4.56 -3.10 -5.16
N TYR A 589 3.96 -3.93 -6.00
CA TYR A 589 2.64 -4.51 -5.84
C TYR A 589 2.72 -5.94 -5.31
N GLN A 590 1.87 -6.30 -4.31
CA GLN A 590 1.79 -7.65 -3.75
C GLN A 590 0.33 -7.94 -3.42
N SER A 591 -0.35 -8.76 -4.22
CA SER A 591 -1.80 -8.88 -4.10
C SER A 591 -2.31 -10.29 -4.38
N ILE A 592 -3.48 -10.60 -3.80
CA ILE A 592 -4.14 -11.88 -3.91
C ILE A 592 -5.61 -11.67 -4.30
N MET A 593 -6.09 -12.44 -5.27
CA MET A 593 -7.49 -12.52 -5.66
C MET A 593 -8.06 -13.90 -5.35
N PHE A 594 -9.27 -13.95 -4.83
CA PHE A 594 -10.06 -15.17 -4.74
C PHE A 594 -10.90 -15.35 -5.99
N THR A 595 -10.88 -16.54 -6.58
CA THR A 595 -11.70 -16.92 -7.74
C THR A 595 -12.64 -18.05 -7.33
N PRO A 596 -13.95 -17.82 -7.32
CA PRO A 596 -14.93 -18.87 -7.03
C PRO A 596 -14.88 -20.00 -8.08
N ASP A 597 -14.92 -21.23 -7.63
CA ASP A 597 -15.10 -22.42 -8.46
C ASP A 597 -15.97 -23.45 -7.72
N PRO A 598 -17.25 -23.58 -8.10
CA PRO A 598 -18.18 -24.51 -7.44
C PRO A 598 -17.78 -25.98 -7.61
N ASN A 599 -16.96 -26.30 -8.64
CA ASN A 599 -16.51 -27.66 -8.92
C ASN A 599 -15.30 -28.08 -8.10
N THR A 600 -14.74 -27.19 -7.24
CA THR A 600 -13.60 -27.52 -6.39
C THR A 600 -14.01 -28.53 -5.31
N ALA A 601 -13.74 -29.82 -5.54
CA ALA A 601 -14.01 -30.87 -4.57
C ALA A 601 -13.02 -30.86 -3.40
N GLY A 602 -13.47 -31.24 -2.20
CA GLY A 602 -12.62 -31.48 -1.03
C GLY A 602 -12.00 -30.23 -0.37
N SER A 603 -12.40 -29.02 -0.75
CA SER A 603 -12.00 -27.77 -0.11
C SER A 603 -13.18 -27.13 0.64
N GLN A 604 -12.95 -26.61 1.85
CA GLN A 604 -13.91 -25.75 2.52
C GLN A 604 -14.18 -24.49 1.71
N LEU A 605 -13.15 -24.01 1.01
CA LEU A 605 -13.21 -22.90 0.08
C LEU A 605 -13.66 -23.40 -1.30
N LYS A 606 -14.79 -22.95 -1.79
CA LYS A 606 -15.28 -23.25 -3.14
C LYS A 606 -14.62 -22.34 -4.16
N GLY A 607 -13.32 -22.57 -4.42
CA GLY A 607 -12.51 -21.74 -5.30
C GLY A 607 -11.02 -21.92 -5.09
N PHE A 608 -10.26 -20.94 -5.59
CA PHE A 608 -8.81 -20.90 -5.49
C PHE A 608 -8.30 -19.46 -5.44
N TYR A 609 -7.07 -19.27 -4.99
CA TYR A 609 -6.41 -17.98 -4.95
C TYR A 609 -5.51 -17.78 -6.17
N ARG A 610 -5.41 -16.53 -6.61
CA ARG A 610 -4.53 -16.05 -7.66
C ARG A 610 -3.65 -14.97 -7.07
N GLY A 611 -2.32 -15.10 -7.18
CA GLY A 611 -1.36 -14.17 -6.60
C GLY A 611 -0.49 -13.49 -7.66
N GLY A 612 -0.24 -12.20 -7.49
CA GLY A 612 0.70 -11.43 -8.28
C GLY A 612 1.75 -10.75 -7.40
N SER A 613 2.99 -10.71 -7.87
CA SER A 613 4.11 -10.07 -7.18
C SER A 613 4.96 -9.26 -8.16
N ASP A 614 5.39 -8.09 -7.72
CA ASP A 614 6.04 -7.08 -8.55
C ASP A 614 7.46 -7.48 -8.96
N HIS A 615 7.72 -7.47 -10.27
CA HIS A 615 9.05 -7.71 -10.83
C HIS A 615 10.06 -6.56 -10.55
N ARG A 616 9.58 -5.41 -10.06
CA ARG A 616 10.41 -4.27 -9.66
C ARG A 616 11.03 -4.44 -8.27
N LYS A 617 10.67 -5.51 -7.58
CA LYS A 617 11.17 -5.93 -6.26
C LYS A 617 11.60 -7.40 -6.33
N ASP A 618 12.26 -7.90 -5.30
CA ASP A 618 12.61 -9.33 -5.20
C ASP A 618 11.40 -10.22 -4.90
N GLY A 619 10.21 -9.69 -5.00
CA GLY A 619 8.98 -10.26 -4.52
C GLY A 619 8.59 -11.62 -5.09
N GLN A 620 7.85 -12.37 -4.29
CA GLN A 620 7.31 -13.67 -4.65
C GLN A 620 5.86 -13.83 -4.19
N ALA A 621 5.01 -14.39 -5.06
CA ALA A 621 3.76 -15.02 -4.69
C ALA A 621 3.99 -16.53 -4.59
N VAL A 622 3.51 -17.16 -3.51
CA VAL A 622 3.59 -18.60 -3.26
C VAL A 622 2.29 -19.12 -2.67
N GLY A 623 1.93 -20.35 -2.97
CA GLY A 623 0.72 -20.95 -2.44
C GLY A 623 0.77 -22.49 -2.48
N TYR A 624 -0.29 -23.16 -1.92
CA TYR A 624 -0.37 -24.61 -1.85
C TYR A 624 -1.79 -25.14 -2.00
#